data_479ddcf77530ef6c1805fe75df8b0fc1
#
_entry.id   479ddcf77530ef6c1805fe75df8b0fc1
#
_cell.length_a   1.000
_cell.length_b   1.000
_cell.length_c   1.000
_cell.angle_alpha   90.00
_cell.angle_beta   90.00
_cell.angle_gamma   90.00
#
_symmetry.space_group_name_H-M   'P 1'
#
loop_
_entity.id
_entity.type
_entity.pdbx_description
1 polymer ?
#
loop_
_entity_poly.entity_id
_entity_poly.type
_entity_poly.pdbx_seq_one_letter_code
_entity_poly.pdbx_strand_id
1 'polypeptide(L)'
;MIGGAVAGAAAAYFLGYDYLFSGISKTYLKGKSSAYIDDGNLFPSNPIATEEPRLWEEDSDYNKKELPKHLVEDLKHSKAAAFVVIRNGKILHEQYWDGYNQLSQTNSFSMAKAVTVMLLGKALEERIIHNIDEKVSDFYAEFKEKSFGNTVTLKNLAQMEA
;
A
#
# COMPACT_ATOMS: atom_id res chain seq x y z
N MET A 1 -40.19 0.38 -10.79
CA MET A 1 -38.92 -0.05 -10.12
C MET A 1 -37.71 0.85 -10.44
N ILE A 2 -37.61 1.46 -11.62
CA ILE A 2 -36.46 2.34 -12.00
C ILE A 2 -36.40 3.61 -11.14
N GLY A 3 -37.54 4.23 -10.81
CA GLY A 3 -37.60 5.48 -10.02
C GLY A 3 -37.04 5.36 -8.60
N GLY A 4 -37.23 4.21 -7.94
CA GLY A 4 -36.69 3.97 -6.61
C GLY A 4 -35.16 3.81 -6.59
N ALA A 5 -34.59 3.20 -7.63
CA ALA A 5 -33.12 3.06 -7.76
C ALA A 5 -32.44 4.42 -8.02
N VAL A 6 -33.05 5.26 -8.84
CA VAL A 6 -32.55 6.63 -9.11
C VAL A 6 -32.61 7.52 -7.86
N ALA A 7 -33.73 7.46 -7.11
CA ALA A 7 -33.88 8.19 -5.86
C ALA A 7 -32.87 7.74 -4.79
N GLY A 8 -32.63 6.41 -4.69
CA GLY A 8 -31.64 5.86 -3.78
C GLY A 8 -30.21 6.27 -4.14
N ALA A 9 -29.88 6.28 -5.44
CA ALA A 9 -28.57 6.75 -5.90
C ALA A 9 -28.36 8.24 -5.63
N ALA A 10 -29.37 9.07 -5.88
CA ALA A 10 -29.30 10.49 -5.59
C ALA A 10 -29.13 10.75 -4.07
N ALA A 11 -29.89 10.04 -3.23
CA ALA A 11 -29.75 10.15 -1.79
C ALA A 11 -28.34 9.76 -1.31
N ALA A 12 -27.78 8.66 -1.81
CA ALA A 12 -26.43 8.24 -1.49
C ALA A 12 -25.39 9.29 -1.90
N TYR A 13 -25.55 9.93 -3.07
CA TYR A 13 -24.67 11.00 -3.51
C TYR A 13 -24.71 12.20 -2.56
N PHE A 14 -25.90 12.68 -2.20
CA PHE A 14 -26.07 13.84 -1.30
C PHE A 14 -25.63 13.55 0.14
N LEU A 15 -25.62 12.29 0.55
CA LEU A 15 -25.13 11.84 1.86
C LEU A 15 -23.62 11.59 1.90
N GLY A 16 -22.88 11.86 0.80
CA GLY A 16 -21.43 11.67 0.74
C GLY A 16 -20.98 10.24 0.50
N TYR A 17 -21.87 9.37 -0.02
CA TYR A 17 -21.54 7.98 -0.38
C TYR A 17 -21.20 7.82 -1.87
N ASP A 18 -20.84 8.91 -2.55
CA ASP A 18 -20.47 8.92 -3.97
C ASP A 18 -19.27 8.00 -4.29
N TYR A 19 -18.38 7.78 -3.33
CA TYR A 19 -17.25 6.84 -3.45
C TYR A 19 -17.71 5.39 -3.73
N LEU A 20 -18.93 4.99 -3.30
CA LEU A 20 -19.47 3.67 -3.58
C LEU A 20 -19.71 3.48 -5.08
N PHE A 21 -20.22 4.50 -5.78
CA PHE A 21 -20.43 4.42 -7.23
C PHE A 21 -19.09 4.31 -7.97
N SER A 22 -18.09 5.08 -7.52
CA SER A 22 -16.74 5.00 -8.04
C SER A 22 -16.15 3.61 -7.82
N GLY A 23 -16.27 3.05 -6.63
CA GLY A 23 -15.83 1.70 -6.31
C GLY A 23 -16.48 0.63 -7.19
N ILE A 24 -17.82 0.64 -7.27
CA ILE A 24 -18.58 -0.32 -8.07
C ILE A 24 -18.21 -0.23 -9.56
N SER A 25 -18.12 0.99 -10.10
CA SER A 25 -17.80 1.21 -11.53
C SER A 25 -16.38 0.79 -11.91
N LYS A 26 -15.43 0.94 -10.97
CA LYS A 26 -14.01 0.62 -11.19
C LYS A 26 -13.69 -0.86 -10.94
N THR A 27 -14.53 -1.59 -10.22
CA THR A 27 -14.35 -3.01 -9.87
C THR A 27 -15.42 -3.90 -10.50
N TYR A 28 -16.57 -4.00 -9.87
CA TYR A 28 -17.61 -4.99 -10.25
C TYR A 28 -18.12 -4.83 -11.69
N LEU A 29 -18.32 -3.59 -12.17
CA LEU A 29 -18.76 -3.40 -13.56
C LEU A 29 -17.67 -3.74 -14.59
N LYS A 30 -16.42 -3.94 -14.13
CA LYS A 30 -15.31 -4.43 -14.95
C LYS A 30 -15.04 -5.93 -14.76
N GLY A 31 -15.94 -6.66 -14.09
CA GLY A 31 -15.79 -8.09 -13.81
C GLY A 31 -14.70 -8.40 -12.76
N LYS A 32 -14.30 -7.43 -11.95
CA LYS A 32 -13.30 -7.61 -10.88
C LYS A 32 -14.01 -7.70 -9.54
N SER A 33 -13.55 -8.60 -8.67
CA SER A 33 -14.05 -8.74 -7.29
C SER A 33 -13.25 -7.95 -6.27
N SER A 34 -12.07 -7.47 -6.65
CA SER A 34 -11.16 -6.71 -5.80
C SER A 34 -10.27 -5.78 -6.64
N ALA A 35 -9.52 -4.89 -6.00
CA ALA A 35 -8.49 -4.11 -6.65
C ALA A 35 -7.32 -5.00 -7.11
N TYR A 36 -6.65 -4.60 -8.19
CA TYR A 36 -5.49 -5.26 -8.77
C TYR A 36 -4.27 -4.35 -8.72
N ILE A 37 -3.09 -4.92 -8.86
CA ILE A 37 -1.84 -4.16 -8.83
C ILE A 37 -1.76 -3.11 -9.95
N ASP A 38 -2.45 -3.31 -11.07
CA ASP A 38 -2.46 -2.42 -12.24
C ASP A 38 -3.53 -1.33 -12.18
N ASP A 39 -4.31 -1.26 -11.12
CA ASP A 39 -5.44 -0.33 -11.03
C ASP A 39 -5.02 1.10 -10.65
N GLY A 40 -3.72 1.39 -10.55
CA GLY A 40 -3.20 2.71 -10.18
C GLY A 40 -3.77 3.86 -11.02
N ASN A 41 -3.94 3.64 -12.33
CA ASN A 41 -4.50 4.62 -13.26
C ASN A 41 -6.02 4.87 -13.09
N LEU A 42 -6.71 4.05 -12.30
CA LEU A 42 -8.15 4.20 -12.05
C LEU A 42 -8.45 5.19 -10.91
N PHE A 43 -7.44 5.58 -10.16
CA PHE A 43 -7.56 6.44 -9.00
C PHE A 43 -6.75 7.73 -9.18
N PRO A 44 -7.20 8.86 -8.62
CA PRO A 44 -6.38 10.06 -8.58
C PRO A 44 -5.09 9.77 -7.80
N SER A 45 -3.98 10.30 -8.27
CA SER A 45 -2.67 10.18 -7.64
C SER A 45 -2.08 11.55 -7.34
N ASN A 46 -1.42 11.66 -6.21
CA ASN A 46 -0.61 12.83 -5.87
C ASN A 46 0.87 12.43 -5.95
N PRO A 47 1.58 12.85 -6.99
CA PRO A 47 3.00 12.57 -7.08
C PRO A 47 3.74 13.32 -5.95
N ILE A 48 4.57 12.58 -5.21
CA ILE A 48 5.45 13.15 -4.22
C ILE A 48 6.76 13.48 -4.91
N ALA A 49 7.19 14.75 -4.80
CA ALA A 49 8.50 15.15 -5.32
C ALA A 49 9.59 14.40 -4.56
N THR A 50 10.54 13.85 -5.29
CA THR A 50 11.74 13.23 -4.73
C THR A 50 12.90 14.21 -4.85
N GLU A 51 13.76 14.23 -3.85
CA GLU A 51 15.10 14.80 -3.98
C GLU A 51 15.95 13.92 -4.90
N GLU A 52 17.27 14.02 -4.84
CA GLU A 52 18.14 13.17 -5.65
C GLU A 52 17.87 11.68 -5.36
N PRO A 53 17.43 10.89 -6.35
CA PRO A 53 17.17 9.48 -6.15
C PRO A 53 18.48 8.76 -5.89
N ARG A 54 18.56 8.04 -4.78
CA ARG A 54 19.65 7.09 -4.52
C ARG A 54 19.28 5.77 -5.16
N LEU A 55 19.78 5.54 -6.37
CA LEU A 55 19.62 4.28 -7.05
C LEU A 55 20.41 3.19 -6.32
N TRP A 56 19.85 1.99 -6.30
CA TRP A 56 20.56 0.81 -5.82
C TRP A 56 21.66 0.45 -6.82
N GLU A 57 22.89 0.25 -6.32
CA GLU A 57 23.97 -0.21 -7.16
C GLU A 57 23.78 -1.68 -7.54
N GLU A 58 24.23 -2.04 -8.72
CA GLU A 58 24.31 -3.44 -9.12
C GLU A 58 25.47 -4.15 -8.43
N ASP A 59 25.25 -5.39 -8.00
CA ASP A 59 26.32 -6.25 -7.50
C ASP A 59 27.24 -6.68 -8.66
N SER A 60 28.51 -6.97 -8.37
CA SER A 60 29.44 -7.49 -9.37
C SER A 60 28.94 -8.77 -10.06
N ASP A 61 28.06 -9.52 -9.41
CA ASP A 61 27.43 -10.73 -9.93
C ASP A 61 25.99 -10.51 -10.42
N TYR A 62 25.57 -9.26 -10.66
CA TYR A 62 24.24 -8.90 -11.13
C TYR A 62 23.81 -9.76 -12.32
N ASN A 63 22.70 -10.46 -12.16
CA ASN A 63 22.06 -11.32 -13.16
C ASN A 63 22.99 -12.37 -13.82
N LYS A 64 24.16 -12.66 -13.26
CA LYS A 64 25.07 -13.68 -13.83
C LYS A 64 24.62 -15.11 -13.60
N LYS A 65 23.82 -15.35 -12.58
CA LYS A 65 23.31 -16.70 -12.26
C LYS A 65 21.83 -16.76 -12.59
N GLU A 66 21.44 -17.77 -13.33
CA GLU A 66 20.04 -18.08 -13.56
C GLU A 66 19.35 -18.51 -12.26
N LEU A 67 18.08 -18.15 -12.11
CA LEU A 67 17.27 -18.65 -11.02
C LEU A 67 17.01 -20.16 -11.17
N PRO A 68 16.94 -20.90 -10.07
CA PRO A 68 16.55 -22.30 -10.10
C PRO A 68 15.19 -22.49 -10.80
N LYS A 69 15.08 -23.50 -11.67
CA LYS A 69 13.86 -23.72 -12.49
C LYS A 69 12.59 -23.82 -11.63
N HIS A 70 12.64 -24.55 -10.51
CA HIS A 70 11.50 -24.66 -9.61
C HIS A 70 11.05 -23.29 -9.06
N LEU A 71 12.00 -22.42 -8.70
CA LEU A 71 11.67 -21.07 -8.22
C LEU A 71 10.99 -20.23 -9.32
N VAL A 72 11.49 -20.32 -10.56
CA VAL A 72 10.87 -19.62 -11.70
C VAL A 72 9.45 -20.13 -11.96
N GLU A 73 9.23 -21.46 -11.83
CA GLU A 73 7.90 -22.06 -11.94
C GLU A 73 6.96 -21.57 -10.84
N ASP A 74 7.41 -21.53 -9.59
CA ASP A 74 6.64 -21.01 -8.45
C ASP A 74 6.29 -19.53 -8.62
N LEU A 75 7.24 -18.70 -9.05
CA LEU A 75 7.02 -17.28 -9.32
C LEU A 75 6.01 -17.06 -10.44
N LYS A 76 6.06 -17.84 -11.53
CA LYS A 76 5.07 -17.80 -12.60
C LYS A 76 3.70 -18.28 -12.13
N HIS A 77 3.65 -19.35 -11.34
CA HIS A 77 2.40 -19.86 -10.79
C HIS A 77 1.72 -18.83 -9.87
N SER A 78 2.48 -18.13 -9.06
CA SER A 78 2.00 -17.04 -8.21
C SER A 78 1.73 -15.73 -8.97
N LYS A 79 1.96 -15.69 -10.29
CA LYS A 79 1.84 -14.49 -11.13
C LYS A 79 2.68 -13.32 -10.59
N ALA A 80 3.91 -13.60 -10.18
CA ALA A 80 4.84 -12.58 -9.76
C ALA A 80 5.12 -11.60 -10.91
N ALA A 81 4.95 -10.30 -10.66
CA ALA A 81 5.28 -9.25 -11.61
C ALA A 81 6.78 -8.96 -11.65
N ALA A 82 7.44 -9.07 -10.51
CA ALA A 82 8.87 -8.83 -10.35
C ALA A 82 9.46 -9.72 -9.25
N PHE A 83 10.74 -10.02 -9.38
CA PHE A 83 11.54 -10.68 -8.36
C PHE A 83 12.91 -10.00 -8.27
N VAL A 84 13.25 -9.48 -7.10
CA VAL A 84 14.51 -8.76 -6.87
C VAL A 84 15.22 -9.36 -5.65
N VAL A 85 16.50 -9.62 -5.78
CA VAL A 85 17.37 -10.05 -4.70
C VAL A 85 18.41 -8.99 -4.43
N ILE A 86 18.47 -8.54 -3.18
CA ILE A 86 19.43 -7.55 -2.70
C ILE A 86 20.44 -8.27 -1.79
N ARG A 87 21.72 -8.07 -2.04
CA ARG A 87 22.82 -8.60 -1.25
C ARG A 87 23.76 -7.46 -0.86
N ASN A 88 23.99 -7.26 0.43
CA ASN A 88 24.90 -6.22 0.95
C ASN A 88 24.61 -4.82 0.39
N GLY A 89 23.32 -4.46 0.24
CA GLY A 89 22.90 -3.16 -0.27
C GLY A 89 23.02 -2.99 -1.79
N LYS A 90 23.28 -4.06 -2.55
CA LYS A 90 23.37 -4.05 -4.01
C LYS A 90 22.40 -5.03 -4.63
N ILE A 91 21.90 -4.73 -5.82
CA ILE A 91 21.02 -5.62 -6.58
C ILE A 91 21.85 -6.76 -7.14
N LEU A 92 21.57 -7.97 -6.66
CA LEU A 92 22.22 -9.19 -7.14
C LEU A 92 21.48 -9.78 -8.33
N HIS A 93 20.16 -9.78 -8.28
CA HIS A 93 19.31 -10.33 -9.32
C HIS A 93 18.02 -9.55 -9.41
N GLU A 94 17.55 -9.30 -10.62
CA GLU A 94 16.20 -8.80 -10.87
C GLU A 94 15.63 -9.40 -12.15
N GLN A 95 14.37 -9.75 -12.10
CA GLN A 95 13.64 -10.31 -13.21
C GLN A 95 12.18 -9.85 -13.16
N TYR A 96 11.59 -9.64 -14.34
CA TYR A 96 10.21 -9.15 -14.51
C TYR A 96 9.46 -10.07 -15.47
N TRP A 97 8.13 -10.14 -15.32
CA TRP A 97 7.23 -10.93 -16.15
C TRP A 97 6.04 -10.10 -16.60
N ASP A 98 5.29 -10.61 -17.56
CA ASP A 98 4.01 -10.07 -18.03
C ASP A 98 4.06 -8.59 -18.44
N GLY A 99 5.20 -8.13 -19.00
CA GLY A 99 5.40 -6.76 -19.48
C GLY A 99 5.80 -5.76 -18.41
N TYR A 100 5.95 -6.18 -17.15
CA TYR A 100 6.49 -5.33 -16.09
C TYR A 100 7.99 -5.08 -16.28
N ASN A 101 8.48 -3.99 -15.73
CA ASN A 101 9.89 -3.61 -15.73
C ASN A 101 10.19 -2.73 -14.49
N GLN A 102 11.43 -2.31 -14.34
CA GLN A 102 11.89 -1.47 -13.21
C GLN A 102 11.15 -0.13 -13.05
N LEU A 103 10.48 0.37 -14.10
CA LEU A 103 9.72 1.61 -14.07
C LEU A 103 8.21 1.39 -13.88
N SER A 104 7.78 0.14 -13.78
CA SER A 104 6.37 -0.19 -13.61
C SER A 104 5.86 0.31 -12.26
N GLN A 105 4.75 1.03 -12.28
CA GLN A 105 4.07 1.51 -11.09
C GLN A 105 2.88 0.61 -10.78
N THR A 106 2.83 0.11 -9.57
CA THR A 106 1.79 -0.81 -9.12
C THR A 106 1.19 -0.33 -7.80
N ASN A 107 -0.02 -0.76 -7.50
CA ASN A 107 -0.60 -0.55 -6.18
C ASN A 107 0.23 -1.27 -5.12
N SER A 108 0.59 -0.55 -4.08
CA SER A 108 1.39 -1.08 -2.96
C SER A 108 0.58 -1.94 -1.99
N PHE A 109 -0.75 -1.80 -1.98
CA PHE A 109 -1.62 -2.44 -0.99
C PHE A 109 -1.10 -2.25 0.44
N SER A 110 -1.04 -3.33 1.21
CA SER A 110 -0.59 -3.28 2.61
C SER A 110 0.87 -2.89 2.81
N MET A 111 1.69 -2.89 1.76
CA MET A 111 3.06 -2.39 1.85
C MET A 111 3.10 -0.89 2.22
N ALA A 112 2.05 -0.12 1.89
CA ALA A 112 1.90 1.27 2.32
C ALA A 112 1.92 1.43 3.85
N LYS A 113 1.54 0.40 4.62
CA LYS A 113 1.62 0.43 6.09
C LYS A 113 3.06 0.56 6.59
N ALA A 114 4.02 -0.07 5.90
CA ALA A 114 5.43 0.07 6.23
C ALA A 114 5.90 1.53 6.07
N VAL A 115 5.47 2.21 5.00
CA VAL A 115 5.77 3.64 4.81
C VAL A 115 5.14 4.48 5.93
N THR A 116 3.90 4.18 6.36
CA THR A 116 3.27 4.87 7.48
C THR A 116 4.06 4.70 8.77
N VAL A 117 4.56 3.49 9.05
CA VAL A 117 5.40 3.23 10.24
C VAL A 117 6.76 3.95 10.14
N MET A 118 7.34 4.06 8.93
CA MET A 118 8.55 4.87 8.72
C MET A 118 8.29 6.36 9.02
N LEU A 119 7.13 6.90 8.61
CA LEU A 119 6.73 8.28 8.95
C LEU A 119 6.52 8.47 10.46
N LEU A 120 5.99 7.47 11.16
CA LEU A 120 5.94 7.48 12.62
C LEU A 120 7.34 7.56 13.23
N GLY A 121 8.31 6.80 12.69
CA GLY A 121 9.71 6.89 13.09
C GLY A 121 10.29 8.29 12.87
N LYS A 122 9.95 8.94 11.76
CA LYS A 122 10.36 10.31 11.47
C LYS A 122 9.75 11.32 12.44
N ALA A 123 8.48 11.16 12.79
CA ALA A 123 7.81 12.02 13.77
C ALA A 123 8.43 11.89 15.19
N LEU A 124 8.91 10.70 15.56
CA LEU A 124 9.69 10.49 16.79
C LEU A 124 11.05 11.19 16.73
N GLU A 125 11.77 11.09 15.61
CA GLU A 125 13.06 11.75 15.41
C GLU A 125 12.92 13.28 15.52
N GLU A 126 11.88 13.85 14.92
CA GLU A 126 11.55 15.27 14.96
C GLU A 126 10.91 15.73 16.28
N ARG A 127 10.70 14.82 17.23
CA ARG A 127 10.06 15.07 18.53
C ARG A 127 8.63 15.63 18.44
N ILE A 128 7.93 15.37 17.35
CA ILE A 128 6.49 15.63 17.20
C ILE A 128 5.73 14.63 18.08
N ILE A 129 6.21 13.40 18.13
CA ILE A 129 5.80 12.34 19.04
C ILE A 129 6.99 12.07 19.96
N HIS A 130 6.76 12.01 21.27
CA HIS A 130 7.87 11.85 22.22
C HIS A 130 8.18 10.39 22.52
N ASN A 131 7.16 9.53 22.47
CA ASN A 131 7.30 8.12 22.79
C ASN A 131 6.31 7.27 21.99
N ILE A 132 6.74 6.11 21.52
CA ILE A 132 5.89 5.16 20.80
C ILE A 132 4.81 4.52 21.72
N ASP A 133 5.00 4.58 23.03
CA ASP A 133 4.02 4.10 24.01
C ASP A 133 2.96 5.16 24.37
N GLU A 134 2.99 6.37 23.73
CA GLU A 134 1.91 7.34 23.85
C GLU A 134 0.59 6.76 23.36
N LYS A 135 -0.49 7.15 24.03
CA LYS A 135 -1.81 6.60 23.73
C LYS A 135 -2.45 7.29 22.54
N VAL A 136 -3.19 6.55 21.75
CA VAL A 136 -3.96 7.10 20.63
C VAL A 136 -4.95 8.16 21.11
N SER A 137 -5.49 8.00 22.32
CA SER A 137 -6.38 8.97 22.96
C SER A 137 -5.74 10.33 23.27
N ASP A 138 -4.42 10.42 23.29
CA ASP A 138 -3.72 11.69 23.51
C ASP A 138 -3.75 12.57 22.24
N PHE A 139 -3.90 11.94 21.07
CA PHE A 139 -3.99 12.60 19.77
C PHE A 139 -5.43 12.76 19.28
N TYR A 140 -6.30 11.80 19.59
CA TYR A 140 -7.69 11.75 19.14
C TYR A 140 -8.64 11.64 20.34
N ALA A 141 -9.31 12.74 20.66
CA ALA A 141 -10.16 12.84 21.84
C ALA A 141 -11.32 11.83 21.83
N GLU A 142 -11.85 11.49 20.68
CA GLU A 142 -12.92 10.50 20.52
C GLU A 142 -12.55 9.09 21.03
N PHE A 143 -11.26 8.77 21.09
CA PHE A 143 -10.80 7.50 21.63
C PHE A 143 -10.87 7.46 23.17
N LYS A 144 -10.91 8.61 23.86
CA LYS A 144 -11.03 8.66 25.32
C LYS A 144 -12.32 8.03 25.83
N GLU A 145 -13.38 8.12 25.04
CA GLU A 145 -14.70 7.59 25.39
C GLU A 145 -14.87 6.10 25.03
N LYS A 146 -13.92 5.51 24.33
CA LYS A 146 -13.95 4.09 23.97
C LYS A 146 -13.34 3.24 25.07
N SER A 147 -13.91 2.07 25.32
CA SER A 147 -13.45 1.15 26.38
C SER A 147 -11.98 0.75 26.24
N PHE A 148 -11.46 0.69 25.01
CA PHE A 148 -10.07 0.37 24.69
C PHE A 148 -9.21 1.62 24.41
N GLY A 149 -9.81 2.81 24.26
CA GLY A 149 -9.12 4.01 23.76
C GLY A 149 -7.99 4.48 24.67
N ASN A 150 -8.10 4.25 25.98
CA ASN A 150 -7.06 4.62 26.94
C ASN A 150 -5.96 3.56 27.10
N THR A 151 -6.03 2.43 26.38
CA THR A 151 -5.06 1.34 26.45
C THR A 151 -4.25 1.19 25.19
N VAL A 152 -4.81 1.55 24.03
CA VAL A 152 -4.14 1.43 22.72
C VAL A 152 -3.06 2.50 22.59
N THR A 153 -1.84 2.07 22.34
CA THR A 153 -0.68 2.93 22.09
C THR A 153 -0.37 3.05 20.60
N LEU A 154 0.47 4.01 20.21
CA LEU A 154 1.01 4.12 18.86
C LEU A 154 1.78 2.86 18.48
N LYS A 155 2.46 2.22 19.44
CA LYS A 155 3.15 0.94 19.25
C LYS A 155 2.18 -0.17 18.86
N ASN A 156 1.05 -0.30 19.55
CA ASN A 156 0.04 -1.31 19.21
C ASN A 156 -0.48 -1.11 17.77
N LEU A 157 -0.74 0.14 17.35
CA LEU A 157 -1.15 0.43 15.98
C LEU A 157 -0.04 0.06 14.98
N ALA A 158 1.22 0.42 15.26
CA ALA A 158 2.33 0.11 14.37
C ALA A 158 2.55 -1.41 14.21
N GLN A 159 2.30 -2.17 15.25
CA GLN A 159 2.40 -3.64 15.28
C GLN A 159 1.11 -4.34 14.83
N MET A 160 0.03 -3.59 14.58
CA MET A 160 -1.31 -4.12 14.28
C MET A 160 -1.86 -5.06 15.38
N GLU A 161 -1.59 -4.72 16.65
CA GLU A 161 -2.02 -5.44 17.85
C GLU A 161 -3.13 -4.70 18.62
N ALA A 162 -3.90 -3.86 17.95
CA ALA A 162 -4.99 -3.07 18.53
C ALA A 162 -6.36 -3.71 18.34
#